data_9157fa6bf6299736bcaafbfcf1313040
#
_entry.id   9157fa6bf6299736bcaafbfcf1313040
#
_cell.length_a   1.000
_cell.length_b   1.000
_cell.length_c   1.000
_cell.angle_alpha   90.00
_cell.angle_beta   90.00
_cell.angle_gamma   90.00
#
_symmetry.space_group_name_H-M   'P 1'
#
loop_
_entity.id
_entity.type
_entity.pdbx_description
1 polymer ?
#
loop_
_entity_poly.entity_id
_entity_poly.type
_entity_poly.pdbx_seq_one_letter_code
_entity_poly.pdbx_strand_id
1 'polypeptide(L)'
;QNISVAFEERTFTVVNKNLFADTSEYQCVVILQKNGTIVKKQKMDTNVAPLSSGTYEIPFVIPDDAEYAVTVSFVLREDTLWAKAGHEVAFGQKVYKKEVKFATPEKPLQVVHGKVNIGVKGDDFDCLFSLLNGGLVSYRYAGKEMIEKIPMPNFWRAPVDNDNGSMAPGRYAQWKIASMYISHRNGGMFDNVPTTVEETEHSVTITYTYYMP
;
A
#
# COMPACT_ATOMS: atom_id res chain seq x y z
N GLN A 1 -3.87 11.75 16.98
CA GLN A 1 -4.80 12.82 16.59
C GLN A 1 -5.83 13.02 17.68
N ASN A 2 -6.09 14.28 18.02
CA ASN A 2 -7.12 14.62 19.04
C ASN A 2 -8.53 14.64 18.45
N ILE A 3 -8.65 14.62 17.15
CA ILE A 3 -9.91 14.44 16.41
C ILE A 3 -9.77 13.16 15.60
N SER A 4 -10.75 12.28 15.66
CA SER A 4 -10.81 11.09 14.81
C SER A 4 -12.11 11.08 14.01
N VAL A 5 -12.07 10.48 12.83
CA VAL A 5 -13.20 10.39 11.92
C VAL A 5 -13.45 8.92 11.61
N ALA A 6 -14.67 8.46 11.86
CA ALA A 6 -15.17 7.15 11.46
C ALA A 6 -16.18 7.34 10.33
N PHE A 7 -16.24 6.40 9.38
CA PHE A 7 -17.12 6.49 8.23
C PHE A 7 -18.14 5.34 8.22
N GLU A 8 -19.36 5.68 7.85
CA GLU A 8 -20.40 4.75 7.41
C GLU A 8 -20.60 4.86 5.89
N GLU A 9 -21.72 4.42 5.37
CA GLU A 9 -21.93 4.44 3.91
C GLU A 9 -22.03 5.87 3.34
N ARG A 10 -22.79 6.73 4.00
CA ARG A 10 -23.10 8.11 3.54
C ARG A 10 -22.81 9.17 4.58
N THR A 11 -22.33 8.78 5.73
CA THR A 11 -22.05 9.68 6.84
C THR A 11 -20.63 9.47 7.37
N PHE A 12 -20.17 10.46 8.11
CA PHE A 12 -18.97 10.35 8.91
C PHE A 12 -19.24 10.88 10.31
N THR A 13 -18.67 10.22 11.30
CA THR A 13 -18.74 10.62 12.70
C THR A 13 -17.40 11.20 13.13
N VAL A 14 -17.45 12.42 13.62
CA VAL A 14 -16.30 13.13 14.20
C VAL A 14 -16.32 12.88 15.69
N VAL A 15 -15.22 12.34 16.23
CA VAL A 15 -15.02 12.18 17.67
C VAL A 15 -13.96 13.18 18.11
N ASN A 16 -14.37 14.14 18.94
CA ASN A 16 -13.50 15.15 19.51
C ASN A 16 -12.94 14.66 20.85
N LYS A 17 -11.64 14.41 20.91
CA LYS A 17 -10.90 13.96 22.09
C LYS A 17 -10.19 15.11 22.80
N ASN A 18 -10.32 16.35 22.32
CA ASN A 18 -9.81 17.52 23.04
C ASN A 18 -10.55 17.68 24.37
N LEU A 19 -9.84 18.16 25.37
CA LEU A 19 -10.41 18.40 26.70
C LEU A 19 -11.15 19.75 26.77
N PHE A 20 -10.75 20.73 25.98
CA PHE A 20 -11.22 22.12 26.09
C PHE A 20 -11.63 22.74 24.77
N ALA A 21 -11.07 22.26 23.65
CA ALA A 21 -11.29 22.82 22.32
C ALA A 21 -12.48 22.14 21.61
N ASP A 22 -13.33 22.93 21.02
CA ASP A 22 -14.42 22.52 20.13
C ASP A 22 -13.91 22.35 18.70
N THR A 23 -14.57 21.52 17.89
CA THR A 23 -14.14 21.34 16.47
C THR A 23 -14.41 22.56 15.60
N SER A 24 -15.19 23.54 16.02
CA SER A 24 -15.41 24.81 15.30
C SER A 24 -14.15 25.67 15.25
N GLU A 25 -13.16 25.43 16.12
CA GLU A 25 -11.85 26.09 16.07
C GLU A 25 -11.06 25.72 14.78
N TYR A 26 -11.43 24.62 14.17
CA TYR A 26 -10.80 24.12 12.95
C TYR A 26 -11.72 24.28 11.73
N GLN A 27 -11.15 24.40 10.55
CA GLN A 27 -11.91 24.29 9.32
C GLN A 27 -12.00 22.81 8.91
N CYS A 28 -13.20 22.25 8.94
CA CYS A 28 -13.43 20.93 8.35
C CYS A 28 -13.49 21.06 6.82
N VAL A 29 -12.77 20.19 6.13
CA VAL A 29 -12.71 20.13 4.67
C VAL A 29 -12.97 18.70 4.23
N VAL A 30 -14.02 18.49 3.45
CA VAL A 30 -14.33 17.20 2.84
C VAL A 30 -13.82 17.17 1.40
N ILE A 31 -13.05 16.15 1.06
CA ILE A 31 -12.38 16.02 -0.23
C ILE A 31 -12.83 14.71 -0.86
N LEU A 32 -13.31 14.77 -2.10
CA LEU A 32 -13.57 13.58 -2.93
C LEU A 32 -12.45 13.44 -3.97
N GLN A 33 -11.84 12.26 -3.99
CA GLN A 33 -10.83 11.88 -4.97
C GLN A 33 -11.37 10.76 -5.86
N LYS A 34 -11.03 10.80 -7.14
CA LYS A 34 -11.27 9.72 -8.12
C LYS A 34 -9.91 9.22 -8.61
N ASN A 35 -9.62 7.93 -8.42
CA ASN A 35 -8.33 7.32 -8.79
C ASN A 35 -7.12 8.14 -8.29
N GLY A 36 -7.18 8.62 -7.04
CA GLY A 36 -6.15 9.45 -6.42
C GLY A 36 -6.17 10.94 -6.77
N THR A 37 -6.96 11.37 -7.76
CA THR A 37 -7.07 12.79 -8.17
C THR A 37 -8.24 13.48 -7.49
N ILE A 38 -8.02 14.67 -6.92
CA ILE A 38 -9.08 15.46 -6.29
C ILE A 38 -10.06 15.94 -7.36
N VAL A 39 -11.34 15.56 -7.22
CA VAL A 39 -12.43 15.97 -8.13
C VAL A 39 -13.40 16.94 -7.48
N LYS A 40 -13.56 16.90 -6.16
CA LYS A 40 -14.38 17.87 -5.40
C LYS A 40 -13.74 18.16 -4.05
N LYS A 41 -13.95 19.40 -3.58
CA LYS A 41 -13.54 19.85 -2.26
C LYS A 41 -14.59 20.79 -1.70
N GLN A 42 -15.03 20.54 -0.47
CA GLN A 42 -16.04 21.36 0.20
C GLN A 42 -15.64 21.64 1.64
N LYS A 43 -15.77 22.87 2.06
CA LYS A 43 -15.66 23.27 3.46
C LYS A 43 -16.99 23.02 4.15
N MET A 44 -16.92 22.52 5.38
CA MET A 44 -18.08 22.31 6.24
C MET A 44 -17.78 22.91 7.61
N ASP A 45 -18.83 23.37 8.27
CA ASP A 45 -18.74 23.73 9.68
C ASP A 45 -19.09 22.52 10.53
N THR A 46 -18.26 22.26 11.52
CA THR A 46 -18.48 21.22 12.52
C THR A 46 -18.44 21.88 13.89
N ASN A 47 -19.33 21.45 14.79
CA ASN A 47 -19.41 21.94 16.15
C ASN A 47 -19.58 20.74 17.08
N VAL A 48 -18.48 20.05 17.35
CA VAL A 48 -18.44 18.91 18.27
C VAL A 48 -17.74 19.34 19.55
N ALA A 49 -18.48 19.41 20.64
CA ALA A 49 -17.95 19.80 21.93
C ALA A 49 -16.79 18.90 22.39
N PRO A 50 -15.96 19.34 23.32
CA PRO A 50 -14.94 18.50 23.94
C PRO A 50 -15.49 17.17 24.47
N LEU A 51 -14.72 16.09 24.28
CA LEU A 51 -15.03 14.71 24.73
C LEU A 51 -16.38 14.19 24.20
N SER A 52 -16.83 14.69 23.04
CA SER A 52 -18.12 14.36 22.43
C SER A 52 -17.92 13.86 21.00
N SER A 53 -19.03 13.43 20.37
CA SER A 53 -19.06 13.05 18.98
C SER A 53 -20.25 13.68 18.25
N GLY A 54 -20.12 13.84 16.93
CA GLY A 54 -21.17 14.34 16.07
C GLY A 54 -21.11 13.68 14.70
N THR A 55 -22.26 13.37 14.11
CA THR A 55 -22.38 12.72 12.81
C THR A 55 -22.83 13.72 11.76
N TYR A 56 -22.21 13.66 10.58
CA TYR A 56 -22.42 14.55 9.46
C TYR A 56 -22.62 13.75 8.17
N GLU A 57 -23.38 14.26 7.24
CA GLU A 57 -23.50 13.66 5.91
C GLU A 57 -22.28 13.98 5.04
N ILE A 58 -21.90 13.03 4.19
CA ILE A 58 -20.91 13.28 3.15
C ILE A 58 -21.56 14.18 2.08
N PRO A 59 -21.02 15.38 1.80
CA PRO A 59 -21.68 16.38 0.96
C PRO A 59 -21.61 16.05 -0.54
N PHE A 60 -21.25 14.82 -0.90
CA PHE A 60 -21.07 14.38 -2.28
C PHE A 60 -21.84 13.10 -2.54
N VAL A 61 -22.38 12.99 -3.75
CA VAL A 61 -22.74 11.70 -4.32
C VAL A 61 -21.44 11.01 -4.77
N ILE A 62 -21.22 9.80 -4.31
CA ILE A 62 -20.06 8.99 -4.66
C ILE A 62 -20.52 8.04 -5.78
N PRO A 63 -20.00 8.21 -7.04
CA PRO A 63 -20.32 7.31 -8.13
C PRO A 63 -19.65 5.95 -7.94
N ASP A 64 -20.07 4.96 -8.73
CA ASP A 64 -19.52 3.58 -8.71
C ASP A 64 -18.73 3.23 -9.96
N ASP A 65 -18.34 4.24 -10.75
CA ASP A 65 -17.64 4.06 -12.03
C ASP A 65 -16.11 3.91 -11.89
N ALA A 66 -15.56 4.20 -10.70
CA ALA A 66 -14.12 4.14 -10.43
C ALA A 66 -13.84 3.88 -8.94
N GLU A 67 -12.57 3.87 -8.54
CA GLU A 67 -12.20 3.98 -7.13
C GLU A 67 -12.36 5.42 -6.66
N TYR A 68 -13.10 5.62 -5.58
CA TYR A 68 -13.24 6.92 -4.94
C TYR A 68 -12.73 6.87 -3.51
N ALA A 69 -12.13 7.97 -3.06
CA ALA A 69 -11.78 8.18 -1.67
C ALA A 69 -12.42 9.47 -1.16
N VAL A 70 -13.03 9.38 0.03
CA VAL A 70 -13.50 10.56 0.77
C VAL A 70 -12.58 10.78 1.94
N THR A 71 -11.96 11.97 1.97
CA THR A 71 -11.13 12.42 3.09
C THR A 71 -11.83 13.56 3.80
N VAL A 72 -11.96 13.45 5.11
CA VAL A 72 -12.38 14.52 6.01
C VAL A 72 -11.15 15.01 6.73
N SER A 73 -10.78 16.27 6.52
CA SER A 73 -9.58 16.91 7.06
C SER A 73 -9.95 18.09 7.92
N PHE A 74 -9.30 18.23 9.07
CA PHE A 74 -9.41 19.38 9.96
C PHE A 74 -8.13 20.18 9.86
N VAL A 75 -8.25 21.44 9.45
CA VAL A 75 -7.11 22.33 9.24
C VAL A 75 -7.24 23.59 10.11
N LEU A 76 -6.10 24.18 10.46
CA LEU A 76 -6.05 25.44 11.18
C LEU A 76 -6.74 26.55 10.37
N ARG A 77 -7.60 27.34 11.00
CA ARG A 77 -8.25 28.51 10.38
C ARG A 77 -7.31 29.69 10.25
N GLU A 78 -6.38 29.83 11.21
CA GLU A 78 -5.48 30.96 11.33
C GLU A 78 -4.04 30.49 11.61
N ASP A 79 -3.08 31.39 11.47
CA ASP A 79 -1.70 31.16 11.85
C ASP A 79 -1.58 30.99 13.36
N THR A 80 -0.82 29.97 13.76
CA THR A 80 -0.45 29.75 15.17
C THR A 80 1.06 29.89 15.35
N LEU A 81 1.54 29.82 16.60
CA LEU A 81 2.99 29.85 16.89
C LEU A 81 3.76 28.70 16.27
N TRP A 82 3.11 27.56 16.02
CA TRP A 82 3.75 26.32 15.58
C TRP A 82 3.41 25.92 14.14
N ALA A 83 2.34 26.45 13.53
CA ALA A 83 1.96 26.15 12.15
C ALA A 83 1.14 27.27 11.51
N LYS A 84 1.14 27.30 10.19
CA LYS A 84 0.37 28.25 9.38
C LYS A 84 -1.08 27.81 9.21
N ALA A 85 -1.97 28.76 8.91
CA ALA A 85 -3.33 28.47 8.48
C ALA A 85 -3.34 27.44 7.35
N GLY A 86 -4.30 26.51 7.39
CA GLY A 86 -4.39 25.39 6.45
C GLY A 86 -3.54 24.17 6.82
N HIS A 87 -2.74 24.20 7.89
CA HIS A 87 -2.05 23.03 8.39
C HIS A 87 -3.06 22.00 8.89
N GLU A 88 -2.93 20.73 8.43
CA GLU A 88 -3.81 19.64 8.81
C GLU A 88 -3.44 19.11 10.21
N VAL A 89 -4.40 19.15 11.11
CA VAL A 89 -4.24 18.68 12.51
C VAL A 89 -4.82 17.29 12.71
N ALA A 90 -5.81 16.93 11.90
CA ALA A 90 -6.43 15.60 11.96
C ALA A 90 -7.12 15.28 10.63
N PHE A 91 -7.18 14.01 10.29
CA PHE A 91 -7.96 13.54 9.15
C PHE A 91 -8.47 12.12 9.36
N GLY A 92 -9.46 11.75 8.55
CA GLY A 92 -9.87 10.38 8.32
C GLY A 92 -10.22 10.19 6.85
N GLN A 93 -10.09 8.97 6.35
CA GLN A 93 -10.35 8.64 4.95
C GLN A 93 -11.09 7.31 4.85
N LYS A 94 -12.03 7.22 3.92
CA LYS A 94 -12.66 5.97 3.48
C LYS A 94 -12.52 5.83 1.98
N VAL A 95 -12.10 4.64 1.54
CA VAL A 95 -12.00 4.29 0.12
C VAL A 95 -13.21 3.46 -0.26
N TYR A 96 -13.86 3.86 -1.36
CA TYR A 96 -14.98 3.18 -2.01
C TYR A 96 -14.44 2.54 -3.27
N LYS A 97 -14.21 1.22 -3.20
CA LYS A 97 -13.64 0.47 -4.32
C LYS A 97 -14.76 -0.06 -5.21
N LYS A 98 -14.61 0.13 -6.51
CA LYS A 98 -15.35 -0.66 -7.49
C LYS A 98 -14.74 -2.06 -7.52
N GLU A 99 -15.56 -3.08 -7.49
CA GLU A 99 -15.09 -4.43 -7.84
C GLU A 99 -14.66 -4.43 -9.31
N VAL A 100 -13.37 -4.48 -9.53
CA VAL A 100 -12.81 -4.67 -10.87
C VAL A 100 -12.94 -6.16 -11.18
N LYS A 101 -13.90 -6.50 -12.02
CA LYS A 101 -13.90 -7.81 -12.65
C LYS A 101 -12.81 -7.79 -13.71
N PHE A 102 -11.70 -8.45 -13.42
CA PHE A 102 -10.67 -8.67 -14.43
C PHE A 102 -11.30 -9.51 -15.57
N ALA A 103 -11.18 -8.99 -16.78
CA ALA A 103 -11.57 -9.78 -17.96
C ALA A 103 -10.67 -11.03 -18.00
N THR A 104 -11.28 -12.19 -18.28
CA THR A 104 -10.50 -13.39 -18.58
C THR A 104 -9.66 -13.10 -19.81
N PRO A 105 -8.34 -13.37 -19.80
CA PRO A 105 -7.51 -13.18 -20.98
C PRO A 105 -8.11 -13.92 -22.18
N GLU A 106 -8.15 -13.26 -23.33
CA GLU A 106 -8.71 -13.87 -24.57
C GLU A 106 -7.78 -14.93 -25.16
N LYS A 107 -6.48 -14.82 -24.87
CA LYS A 107 -5.46 -15.75 -25.38
C LYS A 107 -4.76 -16.48 -24.23
N PRO A 108 -4.38 -17.74 -24.45
CA PRO A 108 -3.58 -18.48 -23.48
C PRO A 108 -2.19 -17.85 -23.33
N LEU A 109 -1.60 -18.01 -22.17
CA LEU A 109 -0.21 -17.62 -21.92
C LEU A 109 0.75 -18.52 -22.71
N GLN A 110 1.81 -17.92 -23.23
CA GLN A 110 2.92 -18.67 -23.83
C GLN A 110 3.98 -18.90 -22.76
N VAL A 111 4.25 -20.17 -22.44
CA VAL A 111 5.25 -20.56 -21.48
C VAL A 111 6.39 -21.26 -22.16
N VAL A 112 7.62 -20.87 -21.85
CA VAL A 112 8.85 -21.49 -22.37
C VAL A 112 9.71 -21.97 -21.21
N HIS A 113 9.87 -23.28 -21.11
CA HIS A 113 10.71 -23.92 -20.11
C HIS A 113 12.15 -24.03 -20.61
N GLY A 114 13.04 -23.24 -20.05
CA GLY A 114 14.47 -23.37 -20.22
C GLY A 114 15.13 -24.17 -19.09
N LYS A 115 16.40 -24.53 -19.25
CA LYS A 115 17.17 -25.23 -18.20
C LYS A 115 17.43 -24.37 -16.97
N VAL A 116 17.52 -23.06 -17.11
CA VAL A 116 17.87 -22.10 -16.05
C VAL A 116 16.83 -21.01 -15.85
N ASN A 117 15.92 -20.85 -16.78
CA ASN A 117 14.88 -19.81 -16.74
C ASN A 117 13.55 -20.34 -17.26
N ILE A 118 12.46 -19.71 -16.80
CA ILE A 118 11.12 -19.87 -17.37
C ILE A 118 10.71 -18.52 -17.93
N GLY A 119 10.33 -18.48 -19.21
CA GLY A 119 9.75 -17.32 -19.87
C GLY A 119 8.23 -17.44 -19.89
N VAL A 120 7.52 -16.37 -19.54
CA VAL A 120 6.06 -16.30 -19.63
C VAL A 120 5.69 -15.05 -20.42
N LYS A 121 4.88 -15.22 -21.46
CA LYS A 121 4.45 -14.12 -22.32
C LYS A 121 2.94 -14.06 -22.43
N GLY A 122 2.38 -12.89 -22.19
CA GLY A 122 1.00 -12.50 -22.48
C GLY A 122 0.93 -11.51 -23.64
N ASP A 123 -0.23 -10.88 -23.82
CA ASP A 123 -0.43 -9.93 -24.94
C ASP A 123 0.44 -8.68 -24.80
N ASP A 124 0.46 -8.06 -23.63
CA ASP A 124 1.16 -6.79 -23.38
C ASP A 124 2.36 -6.92 -22.44
N PHE A 125 2.71 -8.12 -22.00
CA PHE A 125 3.80 -8.35 -21.08
C PHE A 125 4.62 -9.59 -21.41
N ASP A 126 5.87 -9.56 -20.99
CA ASP A 126 6.74 -10.72 -20.90
C ASP A 126 7.50 -10.74 -19.56
N CYS A 127 7.64 -11.92 -19.01
CA CYS A 127 8.33 -12.16 -17.74
C CYS A 127 9.42 -13.22 -17.92
N LEU A 128 10.53 -13.05 -17.23
CA LEU A 128 11.58 -14.04 -17.16
C LEU A 128 11.86 -14.39 -15.69
N PHE A 129 11.73 -15.65 -15.34
CA PHE A 129 11.97 -16.18 -14.01
C PHE A 129 13.24 -17.02 -14.00
N SER A 130 14.10 -16.82 -13.01
CA SER A 130 15.33 -17.60 -12.85
C SER A 130 15.12 -18.81 -11.95
N LEU A 131 15.43 -20.00 -12.47
CA LEU A 131 15.48 -21.24 -11.65
C LEU A 131 16.76 -21.32 -10.82
N LEU A 132 17.84 -20.64 -11.25
CA LEU A 132 19.11 -20.64 -10.56
C LEU A 132 19.15 -19.69 -9.36
N ASN A 133 18.71 -18.44 -9.57
CA ASN A 133 18.80 -17.39 -8.56
C ASN A 133 17.52 -17.27 -7.72
N GLY A 134 16.45 -17.93 -8.15
CA GLY A 134 15.12 -17.80 -7.57
C GLY A 134 14.55 -16.40 -7.73
N GLY A 135 13.43 -16.26 -8.45
CA GLY A 135 12.71 -14.99 -8.57
C GLY A 135 12.60 -14.45 -10.00
N LEU A 136 11.91 -13.34 -10.09
CA LEU A 136 11.60 -12.63 -11.33
C LEU A 136 12.81 -11.79 -11.75
N VAL A 137 13.41 -12.13 -12.88
CA VAL A 137 14.61 -11.45 -13.42
C VAL A 137 14.25 -10.26 -14.28
N SER A 138 13.16 -10.38 -15.04
CA SER A 138 12.68 -9.34 -15.93
C SER A 138 11.15 -9.35 -15.97
N TYR A 139 10.56 -8.19 -15.93
CA TYR A 139 9.14 -7.97 -16.16
C TYR A 139 8.99 -6.78 -17.10
N ARG A 140 8.60 -7.07 -18.32
CA ARG A 140 8.36 -6.05 -19.33
C ARG A 140 6.87 -5.92 -19.58
N TYR A 141 6.39 -4.68 -19.52
CA TYR A 141 5.01 -4.33 -19.84
C TYR A 141 5.00 -3.27 -20.94
N ALA A 142 4.22 -3.49 -21.99
CA ALA A 142 4.19 -2.63 -23.18
C ALA A 142 5.60 -2.29 -23.70
N GLY A 143 6.51 -3.26 -23.70
CA GLY A 143 7.90 -3.12 -24.15
C GLY A 143 8.86 -2.44 -23.18
N LYS A 144 8.38 -1.95 -22.02
CA LYS A 144 9.20 -1.28 -21.02
C LYS A 144 9.55 -2.22 -19.87
N GLU A 145 10.84 -2.29 -19.50
CA GLU A 145 11.28 -3.01 -18.31
C GLU A 145 10.78 -2.32 -17.04
N MET A 146 10.14 -3.09 -16.16
CA MET A 146 9.46 -2.60 -14.97
C MET A 146 10.23 -2.86 -13.67
N ILE A 147 11.26 -3.71 -13.72
CA ILE A 147 12.10 -4.03 -12.56
C ILE A 147 13.57 -3.84 -12.90
N GLU A 148 14.36 -3.37 -11.96
CA GLU A 148 15.80 -3.17 -12.11
C GLU A 148 16.60 -4.36 -11.55
N LYS A 149 16.09 -4.98 -10.50
CA LYS A 149 16.73 -6.10 -9.80
C LYS A 149 15.69 -7.15 -9.44
N ILE A 150 16.16 -8.40 -9.29
CA ILE A 150 15.31 -9.49 -8.80
C ILE A 150 14.74 -9.10 -7.43
N PRO A 151 13.41 -9.04 -7.26
CA PRO A 151 12.78 -8.85 -5.97
C PRO A 151 13.16 -10.01 -5.03
N MET A 152 13.76 -9.69 -3.90
CA MET A 152 14.16 -10.66 -2.89
C MET A 152 13.48 -10.35 -1.55
N PRO A 153 13.13 -11.37 -0.75
CA PRO A 153 12.63 -11.13 0.59
C PRO A 153 13.65 -10.32 1.42
N ASN A 154 13.16 -9.32 2.14
CA ASN A 154 13.98 -8.49 3.01
C ASN A 154 13.29 -8.35 4.37
N PHE A 155 14.02 -8.66 5.44
CA PHE A 155 13.53 -8.64 6.83
C PHE A 155 14.21 -7.55 7.67
N TRP A 156 14.96 -6.65 7.00
CA TRP A 156 15.69 -5.60 7.69
C TRP A 156 15.43 -4.24 7.04
N ARG A 157 15.25 -3.22 7.86
CA ARG A 157 15.23 -1.81 7.45
C ARG A 157 16.30 -1.02 8.21
N ALA A 158 16.61 0.17 7.76
CA ALA A 158 17.46 1.09 8.53
C ALA A 158 16.82 1.38 9.90
N PRO A 159 17.56 1.22 11.00
CA PRO A 159 17.07 1.55 12.33
C PRO A 159 16.73 3.03 12.46
N VAL A 160 15.64 3.33 13.17
CA VAL A 160 15.26 4.67 13.60
C VAL A 160 15.60 4.88 15.08
N ASP A 161 15.40 6.08 15.63
CA ASP A 161 15.77 6.40 17.00
C ASP A 161 15.11 5.50 18.05
N ASN A 162 13.84 5.14 17.83
CA ASN A 162 13.13 4.20 18.72
C ASN A 162 13.75 2.79 18.69
N ASP A 163 14.23 2.34 17.54
CA ASP A 163 14.92 1.07 17.42
C ASP A 163 16.26 1.12 18.18
N ASN A 164 17.01 2.23 18.05
CA ASN A 164 18.26 2.44 18.76
C ASN A 164 18.04 2.53 20.28
N GLY A 165 17.02 3.25 20.71
CA GLY A 165 16.66 3.36 22.13
C GLY A 165 16.27 2.02 22.76
N SER A 166 15.65 1.12 22.01
CA SER A 166 15.32 -0.25 22.46
C SER A 166 16.44 -1.27 22.25
N MET A 167 17.59 -0.85 21.73
CA MET A 167 18.73 -1.71 21.33
C MET A 167 18.34 -2.79 20.29
N ALA A 168 17.29 -2.55 19.50
CA ALA A 168 16.81 -3.47 18.48
C ALA A 168 17.88 -3.87 17.44
N PRO A 169 18.77 -2.95 16.97
CA PRO A 169 19.83 -3.32 16.02
C PRO A 169 20.77 -4.42 16.54
N GLY A 170 21.06 -4.44 17.85
CA GLY A 170 21.87 -5.49 18.46
C GLY A 170 21.05 -6.77 18.73
N ARG A 171 19.84 -6.62 19.26
CA ARG A 171 18.99 -7.75 19.66
C ARG A 171 18.49 -8.57 18.46
N TYR A 172 18.29 -7.93 17.30
CA TYR A 172 17.73 -8.54 16.11
C TYR A 172 18.70 -8.52 14.91
N ALA A 173 19.99 -8.41 15.17
CA ALA A 173 21.04 -8.35 14.12
C ALA A 173 20.99 -9.54 13.16
N GLN A 174 20.57 -10.74 13.62
CA GLN A 174 20.41 -11.92 12.78
C GLN A 174 19.48 -11.70 11.58
N TRP A 175 18.45 -10.84 11.71
CA TRP A 175 17.54 -10.53 10.59
C TRP A 175 18.21 -9.71 9.50
N LYS A 176 19.20 -8.88 9.86
CA LYS A 176 20.04 -8.18 8.88
C LYS A 176 20.89 -9.18 8.11
N ILE A 177 21.52 -10.11 8.82
CA ILE A 177 22.34 -11.17 8.20
C ILE A 177 21.46 -12.06 7.32
N ALA A 178 20.30 -12.50 7.81
CA ALA A 178 19.34 -13.27 7.04
C ALA A 178 18.96 -12.56 5.73
N SER A 179 18.64 -11.25 5.78
CA SER A 179 18.30 -10.45 4.60
C SER A 179 19.46 -10.32 3.59
N MET A 180 20.70 -10.33 4.05
CA MET A 180 21.88 -10.22 3.19
C MET A 180 22.26 -11.55 2.52
N TYR A 181 22.01 -12.68 3.18
CA TYR A 181 22.46 -14.00 2.74
C TYR A 181 21.33 -14.98 2.42
N ILE A 182 20.09 -14.47 2.38
CA ILE A 182 18.96 -15.29 1.92
C ILE A 182 19.23 -15.83 0.52
N SER A 183 18.96 -17.08 0.32
CA SER A 183 19.25 -17.72 -0.95
C SER A 183 18.18 -18.77 -1.28
N HIS A 184 18.00 -19.01 -2.56
CA HIS A 184 17.19 -20.10 -3.12
C HIS A 184 17.95 -21.43 -3.12
N ARG A 185 19.18 -21.46 -2.60
CA ARG A 185 20.04 -22.65 -2.55
C ARG A 185 20.15 -23.15 -1.12
N ASN A 186 19.97 -24.46 -0.94
CA ASN A 186 20.08 -25.11 0.35
C ASN A 186 21.54 -25.50 0.63
N GLY A 187 22.36 -24.56 1.10
CA GLY A 187 23.69 -24.83 1.70
C GLY A 187 24.79 -25.41 0.82
N GLY A 188 24.46 -26.05 -0.28
CA GLY A 188 25.41 -26.63 -1.23
C GLY A 188 25.54 -25.81 -2.52
N MET A 189 26.74 -25.82 -3.11
CA MET A 189 26.98 -25.07 -4.37
C MET A 189 26.08 -25.56 -5.51
N PHE A 190 25.48 -26.75 -5.40
CA PHE A 190 24.71 -27.41 -6.46
C PHE A 190 23.28 -27.81 -6.03
N ASP A 191 22.92 -27.65 -4.76
CA ASP A 191 21.61 -28.03 -4.26
C ASP A 191 20.62 -26.89 -4.39
N ASN A 192 19.98 -26.81 -5.53
CA ASN A 192 18.85 -25.89 -5.72
C ASN A 192 17.62 -26.44 -4.98
N VAL A 193 16.93 -25.56 -4.28
CA VAL A 193 15.61 -25.91 -3.75
C VAL A 193 14.65 -26.05 -4.93
N PRO A 194 13.80 -27.07 -4.94
CA PRO A 194 12.84 -27.26 -6.02
C PRO A 194 11.95 -26.04 -6.18
N THR A 195 11.93 -25.47 -7.38
CA THR A 195 10.95 -24.49 -7.80
C THR A 195 9.74 -25.25 -8.32
N THR A 196 8.56 -24.97 -7.80
CA THR A 196 7.33 -25.56 -8.36
C THR A 196 6.73 -24.63 -9.38
N VAL A 197 6.21 -25.19 -10.47
CA VAL A 197 5.55 -24.45 -11.56
C VAL A 197 4.21 -25.11 -11.79
N GLU A 198 3.14 -24.34 -11.61
CA GLU A 198 1.77 -24.74 -11.88
C GLU A 198 1.22 -23.89 -13.01
N GLU A 199 0.72 -24.55 -14.04
CA GLU A 199 0.24 -23.89 -15.25
C GLU A 199 -1.24 -24.17 -15.49
N THR A 200 -1.95 -23.12 -15.85
CA THR A 200 -3.28 -23.20 -16.44
C THR A 200 -3.27 -22.46 -17.77
N GLU A 201 -4.36 -22.50 -18.49
CA GLU A 201 -4.49 -21.78 -19.77
C GLU A 201 -4.24 -20.27 -19.64
N HIS A 202 -4.57 -19.68 -18.49
CA HIS A 202 -4.54 -18.23 -18.27
C HIS A 202 -3.68 -17.79 -17.08
N SER A 203 -2.99 -18.71 -16.43
CA SER A 203 -2.12 -18.37 -15.29
C SER A 203 -0.93 -19.31 -15.18
N VAL A 204 0.18 -18.77 -14.71
CA VAL A 204 1.38 -19.54 -14.32
C VAL A 204 1.75 -19.11 -12.90
N THR A 205 1.83 -20.09 -12.01
CA THR A 205 2.28 -19.88 -10.63
C THR A 205 3.65 -20.51 -10.44
N ILE A 206 4.63 -19.68 -10.08
CA ILE A 206 6.00 -20.12 -9.83
C ILE A 206 6.31 -19.86 -8.36
N THR A 207 6.55 -20.94 -7.61
CA THR A 207 6.81 -20.88 -6.18
C THR A 207 8.28 -21.11 -5.90
N TYR A 208 8.92 -20.16 -5.23
CA TYR A 208 10.28 -20.23 -4.76
C TYR A 208 10.33 -20.42 -3.25
N THR A 209 11.19 -21.31 -2.81
CA THR A 209 11.53 -21.44 -1.39
C THR A 209 12.92 -20.85 -1.15
N TYR A 210 12.99 -19.96 -0.15
CA TYR A 210 14.26 -19.35 0.25
C TYR A 210 14.68 -19.85 1.62
N TYR A 211 15.98 -20.06 1.78
CA TYR A 211 16.60 -20.37 3.05
C TYR A 211 17.28 -19.15 3.63
N MET A 212 17.10 -18.97 4.92
CA MET A 212 17.80 -17.96 5.71
C MET A 212 18.90 -18.67 6.49
N PRO A 213 20.14 -18.14 6.52
CA PRO A 213 21.24 -18.69 7.28
C PRO A 213 21.03 -18.59 8.78
#